data_c9f0d4453c1cf00195f260425a40c955
#
_entry.id   c9f0d4453c1cf00195f260425a40c955
#
_cell.length_a   1.000
_cell.length_b   1.000
_cell.length_c   1.000
_cell.angle_alpha   90.00
_cell.angle_beta   90.00
_cell.angle_gamma   90.00
#
_symmetry.space_group_name_H-M   'P 1'
#
loop_
_entity.id
_entity.type
_entity.pdbx_description
1 polymer ?
#
loop_
_entity_poly.entity_id
_entity_poly.type
_entity_poly.pdbx_seq_one_letter_code
_entity_poly.pdbx_strand_id
1 'polypeptide(L)'
;MKCLFGMYEKDEGTILLEGKEINFKNSKEALESGVAMVHQELNQALKRTVMENLWLGRYPLKFANYIDEKKMYKDSIALFEKLGVKVDPNRTMSTMPVSQRQMVEIAKAVSYDSKIIVFDEPTSSLTEVEVEHLFRIINMLRDQGCGIIYISHKMEEILRISDDVTIMRDGQWIATERASDLTMDKIIKLMVGRELTNRFPPKTNTPGEVALEVEGLSAQYSHVRDVSFNLHKGEVLGIA
;
A
#
# COMPACT_ATOMS: atom_id res chain seq x y z
N MET A 1 12.77 4.40 4.24
CA MET A 1 12.48 2.96 4.16
C MET A 1 13.42 2.18 3.23
N LYS A 2 13.82 2.72 2.06
CA LYS A 2 14.71 2.01 1.13
C LYS A 2 16.05 1.61 1.74
N CYS A 3 16.65 2.41 2.64
CA CYS A 3 17.85 2.03 3.40
C CYS A 3 17.58 0.89 4.40
N LEU A 4 16.45 0.90 5.10
CA LEU A 4 16.06 -0.17 6.02
C LEU A 4 15.91 -1.52 5.29
N PHE A 5 15.46 -1.50 4.03
CA PHE A 5 15.24 -2.70 3.23
C PHE A 5 16.48 -3.08 2.36
N GLY A 6 17.62 -2.40 2.56
CA GLY A 6 18.86 -2.69 1.84
C GLY A 6 18.84 -2.37 0.34
N MET A 7 17.92 -1.51 -0.10
CA MET A 7 17.88 -1.02 -1.49
C MET A 7 18.86 0.13 -1.74
N TYR A 8 19.13 0.93 -0.70
CA TYR A 8 20.14 1.99 -0.70
C TYR A 8 21.02 1.86 0.54
N GLU A 9 22.30 2.19 0.41
CA GLU A 9 23.19 2.36 1.55
C GLU A 9 22.76 3.59 2.36
N LYS A 10 22.94 3.49 3.68
CA LYS A 10 22.78 4.66 4.57
C LYS A 10 24.08 5.47 4.53
N ASP A 11 23.98 6.78 4.47
CA ASP A 11 25.14 7.68 4.53
C ASP A 11 25.64 7.79 5.97
N GLU A 12 24.73 7.94 6.94
CA GLU A 12 25.04 8.10 8.37
C GLU A 12 23.98 7.42 9.25
N GLY A 13 24.27 7.35 10.54
CA GLY A 13 23.36 6.83 11.56
C GLY A 13 23.42 5.31 11.73
N THR A 14 22.68 4.81 12.71
CA THR A 14 22.66 3.39 13.10
C THR A 14 21.23 2.86 13.09
N ILE A 15 21.03 1.68 12.53
CA ILE A 15 19.76 0.96 12.57
C ILE A 15 19.95 -0.25 13.49
N LEU A 16 19.09 -0.37 14.50
CA LEU A 16 19.11 -1.49 15.43
C LEU A 16 17.83 -2.33 15.26
N LEU A 17 18.00 -3.63 15.03
CA LEU A 17 16.93 -4.62 15.07
C LEU A 17 17.13 -5.52 16.29
N GLU A 18 16.18 -5.50 17.23
CA GLU A 18 16.29 -6.24 18.49
C GLU A 18 17.62 -5.96 19.24
N GLY A 19 18.08 -4.71 19.23
CA GLY A 19 19.32 -4.27 19.87
C GLY A 19 20.62 -4.62 19.12
N LYS A 20 20.52 -5.27 17.96
CA LYS A 20 21.68 -5.57 17.12
C LYS A 20 21.74 -4.61 15.93
N GLU A 21 22.93 -4.07 15.67
CA GLU A 21 23.12 -3.23 14.50
C GLU A 21 22.95 -4.03 13.22
N ILE A 22 22.17 -3.47 12.29
CA ILE A 22 21.93 -4.03 10.97
C ILE A 22 22.32 -3.05 9.87
N ASN A 23 22.82 -3.59 8.77
CA ASN A 23 23.10 -2.87 7.53
C ASN A 23 22.95 -3.84 6.36
N PHE A 24 21.72 -4.00 5.89
CA PHE A 24 21.41 -4.96 4.82
C PHE A 24 22.00 -4.51 3.49
N LYS A 25 22.66 -5.41 2.78
CA LYS A 25 23.24 -5.14 1.45
C LYS A 25 22.20 -5.27 0.32
N ASN A 26 21.10 -5.94 0.60
CA ASN A 26 20.03 -6.17 -0.37
C ASN A 26 18.74 -6.56 0.36
N SER A 27 17.62 -6.54 -0.37
CA SER A 27 16.30 -6.88 0.14
C SER A 27 16.17 -8.34 0.60
N LYS A 28 16.99 -9.25 0.06
CA LYS A 28 16.99 -10.66 0.49
C LYS A 28 17.49 -10.79 1.93
N GLU A 29 18.58 -10.13 2.27
CA GLU A 29 19.09 -10.11 3.66
C GLU A 29 18.09 -9.50 4.62
N ALA A 30 17.35 -8.44 4.22
CA ALA A 30 16.31 -7.85 5.02
C ALA A 30 15.18 -8.86 5.31
N LEU A 31 14.68 -9.55 4.27
CA LEU A 31 13.65 -10.57 4.40
C LEU A 31 14.08 -11.75 5.29
N GLU A 32 15.31 -12.26 5.10
CA GLU A 32 15.88 -13.34 5.91
C GLU A 32 16.08 -12.93 7.38
N SER A 33 16.26 -11.63 7.64
CA SER A 33 16.38 -11.08 9.00
C SER A 33 15.03 -10.74 9.65
N GLY A 34 13.92 -10.96 8.94
CA GLY A 34 12.58 -10.73 9.44
C GLY A 34 12.04 -9.31 9.19
N VAL A 35 12.55 -8.60 8.19
CA VAL A 35 12.00 -7.31 7.75
C VAL A 35 11.38 -7.48 6.38
N ALA A 36 10.06 -7.34 6.26
CA ALA A 36 9.33 -7.36 4.98
C ALA A 36 8.82 -5.97 4.61
N MET A 37 8.53 -5.78 3.32
CA MET A 37 7.98 -4.53 2.81
C MET A 37 6.92 -4.79 1.74
N VAL A 38 5.79 -4.14 1.89
CA VAL A 38 4.76 -3.98 0.85
C VAL A 38 5.05 -2.68 0.14
N HIS A 39 5.45 -2.77 -1.12
CA HIS A 39 5.84 -1.62 -1.93
C HIS A 39 4.62 -0.90 -2.51
N GLN A 40 4.74 0.40 -2.74
CA GLN A 40 3.76 1.22 -3.44
C GLN A 40 3.53 0.72 -4.87
N GLU A 41 4.59 0.36 -5.58
CA GLU A 41 4.52 -0.19 -6.93
C GLU A 41 4.44 -1.72 -6.92
N LEU A 42 3.49 -2.26 -7.69
CA LEU A 42 3.30 -3.70 -7.83
C LEU A 42 4.31 -4.29 -8.82
N ASN A 43 5.42 -4.81 -8.29
CA ASN A 43 6.48 -5.45 -9.08
C ASN A 43 6.23 -6.96 -9.23
N GLN A 44 5.11 -7.31 -9.88
CA GLN A 44 4.63 -8.69 -10.01
C GLN A 44 4.91 -9.28 -11.39
N ALA A 45 5.17 -10.57 -11.45
CA ALA A 45 5.29 -11.32 -12.69
C ALA A 45 3.89 -11.57 -13.28
N LEU A 46 3.37 -10.63 -14.09
CA LEU A 46 1.97 -10.63 -14.56
C LEU A 46 1.57 -11.87 -15.37
N LYS A 47 2.52 -12.51 -16.07
CA LYS A 47 2.28 -13.73 -16.85
C LYS A 47 2.33 -15.02 -16.02
N ARG A 48 2.60 -14.91 -14.72
CA ARG A 48 2.66 -16.04 -13.80
C ARG A 48 1.42 -16.10 -12.94
N THR A 49 1.19 -17.26 -12.31
CA THR A 49 0.07 -17.47 -11.39
C THR A 49 0.27 -16.72 -10.07
N VAL A 50 -0.80 -16.60 -9.31
CA VAL A 50 -0.79 -16.01 -7.96
C VAL A 50 0.18 -16.78 -7.05
N MET A 51 0.11 -18.11 -7.01
CA MET A 51 1.00 -18.90 -6.15
C MET A 51 2.48 -18.80 -6.58
N GLU A 52 2.78 -18.71 -7.89
CA GLU A 52 4.14 -18.48 -8.36
C GLU A 52 4.68 -17.11 -7.91
N ASN A 53 3.86 -16.06 -7.92
CA ASN A 53 4.24 -14.74 -7.41
C ASN A 53 4.42 -14.74 -5.89
N LEU A 54 3.53 -15.42 -5.16
CA LEU A 54 3.55 -15.49 -3.69
C LEU A 54 4.83 -16.15 -3.17
N TRP A 55 5.27 -17.22 -3.83
CA TRP A 55 6.44 -18.01 -3.42
C TRP A 55 7.69 -17.72 -4.26
N LEU A 56 7.70 -16.66 -5.04
CA LEU A 56 8.84 -16.28 -5.89
C LEU A 56 10.15 -16.21 -5.09
N GLY A 57 11.15 -16.94 -5.56
CA GLY A 57 12.48 -17.03 -4.91
C GLY A 57 12.56 -18.00 -3.72
N ARG A 58 11.45 -18.64 -3.30
CA ARG A 58 11.38 -19.61 -2.18
C ARG A 58 10.35 -20.71 -2.44
N TYR A 59 10.33 -21.20 -3.68
CA TYR A 59 9.44 -22.30 -4.04
C TYR A 59 9.66 -23.53 -3.16
N PRO A 60 8.60 -24.17 -2.64
CA PRO A 60 8.75 -25.45 -1.97
C PRO A 60 9.28 -26.50 -2.96
N LEU A 61 10.30 -27.24 -2.53
CA LEU A 61 10.97 -28.22 -3.38
C LEU A 61 10.67 -29.65 -2.92
N LYS A 62 10.56 -30.55 -3.90
CA LYS A 62 10.57 -32.01 -3.73
C LYS A 62 11.98 -32.56 -3.85
N PHE A 63 12.06 -33.91 -3.82
CA PHE A 63 13.29 -34.63 -4.17
C PHE A 63 13.88 -34.15 -5.50
N ALA A 64 15.20 -34.06 -5.58
CA ALA A 64 15.96 -33.60 -6.75
C ALA A 64 15.68 -32.15 -7.20
N ASN A 65 15.32 -31.27 -6.27
CA ASN A 65 15.08 -29.81 -6.53
C ASN A 65 13.93 -29.48 -7.48
N TYR A 66 12.98 -30.40 -7.69
CA TYR A 66 11.76 -30.08 -8.43
C TYR A 66 10.78 -29.30 -7.56
N ILE A 67 10.11 -28.29 -8.15
CA ILE A 67 9.10 -27.51 -7.47
C ILE A 67 7.92 -28.39 -7.05
N ASP A 68 7.50 -28.29 -5.78
CA ASP A 68 6.31 -28.95 -5.27
C ASP A 68 5.07 -28.06 -5.45
N GLU A 69 4.48 -28.08 -6.62
CA GLU A 69 3.28 -27.30 -6.94
C GLU A 69 2.09 -27.63 -6.03
N LYS A 70 1.94 -28.90 -5.62
CA LYS A 70 0.85 -29.31 -4.71
C LYS A 70 1.01 -28.67 -3.33
N LYS A 71 2.24 -28.68 -2.81
CA LYS A 71 2.55 -28.03 -1.54
C LYS A 71 2.39 -26.51 -1.67
N MET A 72 2.89 -25.92 -2.75
CA MET A 72 2.78 -24.49 -3.03
C MET A 72 1.32 -24.03 -3.09
N TYR A 73 0.46 -24.79 -3.78
CA TYR A 73 -0.98 -24.54 -3.82
C TYR A 73 -1.62 -24.62 -2.43
N LYS A 74 -1.35 -25.70 -1.68
CA LYS A 74 -1.89 -25.89 -0.34
C LYS A 74 -1.48 -24.80 0.63
N ASP A 75 -0.20 -24.42 0.61
CA ASP A 75 0.33 -23.38 1.48
C ASP A 75 -0.26 -22.00 1.11
N SER A 76 -0.53 -21.76 -0.19
CA SER A 76 -1.21 -20.53 -0.65
C SER A 76 -2.65 -20.46 -0.17
N ILE A 77 -3.41 -21.55 -0.25
CA ILE A 77 -4.78 -21.61 0.27
C ILE A 77 -4.79 -21.34 1.77
N ALA A 78 -3.95 -22.03 2.55
CA ALA A 78 -3.88 -21.85 3.99
C ALA A 78 -3.55 -20.41 4.39
N LEU A 79 -2.64 -19.74 3.65
CA LEU A 79 -2.32 -18.35 3.87
C LEU A 79 -3.51 -17.43 3.55
N PHE A 80 -4.18 -17.62 2.42
CA PHE A 80 -5.35 -16.82 2.04
C PHE A 80 -6.51 -17.01 3.01
N GLU A 81 -6.75 -18.24 3.50
CA GLU A 81 -7.75 -18.50 4.54
C GLU A 81 -7.41 -17.76 5.84
N LYS A 82 -6.13 -17.83 6.30
CA LYS A 82 -5.65 -17.08 7.47
C LYS A 82 -5.91 -15.58 7.36
N LEU A 83 -5.72 -15.02 6.15
CA LEU A 83 -5.88 -13.59 5.88
C LEU A 83 -7.33 -13.20 5.49
N GLY A 84 -8.22 -14.15 5.29
CA GLY A 84 -9.58 -13.92 4.79
C GLY A 84 -9.62 -13.41 3.33
N VAL A 85 -8.57 -13.69 2.55
CA VAL A 85 -8.44 -13.28 1.14
C VAL A 85 -9.04 -14.37 0.24
N LYS A 86 -9.96 -13.98 -0.66
CA LYS A 86 -10.60 -14.92 -1.59
C LYS A 86 -9.96 -14.79 -2.98
N VAL A 87 -8.88 -15.51 -3.21
CA VAL A 87 -8.15 -15.54 -4.48
C VAL A 87 -7.79 -16.98 -4.83
N ASP A 88 -7.99 -17.38 -6.09
CA ASP A 88 -7.53 -18.68 -6.59
C ASP A 88 -6.00 -18.62 -6.85
N PRO A 89 -5.20 -19.50 -6.18
CA PRO A 89 -3.75 -19.54 -6.38
C PRO A 89 -3.31 -19.84 -7.82
N ASN A 90 -4.13 -20.49 -8.63
CA ASN A 90 -3.84 -20.83 -10.02
C ASN A 90 -4.18 -19.69 -11.00
N ARG A 91 -4.88 -18.67 -10.55
CA ARG A 91 -5.25 -17.54 -11.41
C ARG A 91 -4.02 -16.77 -11.88
N THR A 92 -3.98 -16.39 -13.15
CA THR A 92 -2.91 -15.58 -13.70
C THR A 92 -3.03 -14.13 -13.23
N MET A 93 -1.94 -13.53 -12.74
CA MET A 93 -1.92 -12.17 -12.18
C MET A 93 -2.46 -11.10 -13.13
N SER A 94 -2.17 -11.20 -14.44
CA SER A 94 -2.65 -10.22 -15.44
C SER A 94 -4.18 -10.15 -15.59
N THR A 95 -4.91 -11.20 -15.16
CA THR A 95 -6.38 -11.25 -15.23
C THR A 95 -7.07 -10.67 -14.01
N MET A 96 -6.28 -10.18 -13.03
CA MET A 96 -6.80 -9.70 -11.76
C MET A 96 -6.88 -8.17 -11.73
N PRO A 97 -7.92 -7.60 -11.10
CA PRO A 97 -7.95 -6.17 -10.76
C PRO A 97 -6.74 -5.77 -9.91
N VAL A 98 -6.36 -4.49 -10.00
CA VAL A 98 -5.20 -3.94 -9.26
C VAL A 98 -5.34 -4.16 -7.75
N SER A 99 -6.53 -3.94 -7.21
CA SER A 99 -6.81 -4.14 -5.78
C SER A 99 -6.59 -5.58 -5.31
N GLN A 100 -7.02 -6.57 -6.09
CA GLN A 100 -6.75 -7.97 -5.77
C GLN A 100 -5.25 -8.31 -5.86
N ARG A 101 -4.53 -7.72 -6.83
CA ARG A 101 -3.08 -7.88 -6.92
C ARG A 101 -2.37 -7.26 -5.72
N GLN A 102 -2.86 -6.13 -5.21
CA GLN A 102 -2.37 -5.51 -3.98
C GLN A 102 -2.55 -6.45 -2.78
N MET A 103 -3.71 -7.11 -2.66
CA MET A 103 -3.94 -8.09 -1.59
C MET A 103 -3.02 -9.31 -1.68
N VAL A 104 -2.65 -9.75 -2.88
CA VAL A 104 -1.62 -10.80 -3.06
C VAL A 104 -0.23 -10.33 -2.61
N GLU A 105 0.14 -9.07 -2.86
CA GLU A 105 1.42 -8.51 -2.40
C GLU A 105 1.48 -8.42 -0.87
N ILE A 106 0.37 -8.01 -0.25
CA ILE A 106 0.22 -8.02 1.22
C ILE A 106 0.36 -9.45 1.75
N ALA A 107 -0.34 -10.42 1.16
CA ALA A 107 -0.25 -11.83 1.56
C ALA A 107 1.19 -12.36 1.40
N LYS A 108 1.89 -11.97 0.34
CA LYS A 108 3.29 -12.31 0.13
C LYS A 108 4.18 -11.76 1.26
N ALA A 109 4.04 -10.49 1.64
CA ALA A 109 4.80 -9.92 2.75
C ALA A 109 4.52 -10.64 4.08
N VAL A 110 3.27 -10.94 4.37
CA VAL A 110 2.86 -11.70 5.58
C VAL A 110 3.43 -13.12 5.58
N SER A 111 3.57 -13.75 4.42
CA SER A 111 4.07 -15.13 4.29
C SER A 111 5.54 -15.33 4.66
N TYR A 112 6.28 -14.23 4.91
CA TYR A 112 7.66 -14.30 5.42
C TYR A 112 7.74 -14.47 6.95
N ASP A 113 6.60 -14.42 7.66
CA ASP A 113 6.55 -14.46 9.13
C ASP A 113 7.50 -13.45 9.77
N SER A 114 7.45 -12.23 9.25
CA SER A 114 8.42 -11.18 9.55
C SER A 114 8.16 -10.56 10.91
N LYS A 115 9.23 -10.12 11.59
CA LYS A 115 9.17 -9.36 12.85
C LYS A 115 8.71 -7.92 12.64
N ILE A 116 9.05 -7.36 11.47
CA ILE A 116 8.69 -6.01 11.06
C ILE A 116 8.14 -6.05 9.63
N ILE A 117 7.01 -5.40 9.42
CA ILE A 117 6.45 -5.19 8.08
C ILE A 117 6.26 -3.70 7.84
N VAL A 118 6.84 -3.23 6.73
CA VAL A 118 6.66 -1.86 6.23
C VAL A 118 5.55 -1.88 5.18
N PHE A 119 4.52 -1.07 5.36
CA PHE A 119 3.47 -0.81 4.38
C PHE A 119 3.70 0.59 3.78
N ASP A 120 4.04 0.65 2.50
CA ASP A 120 4.30 1.90 1.79
C ASP A 120 3.12 2.23 0.87
N GLU A 121 2.25 3.14 1.30
CA GLU A 121 1.00 3.53 0.63
C GLU A 121 0.12 2.36 0.17
N PRO A 122 -0.19 1.39 1.05
CA PRO A 122 -0.81 0.13 0.63
C PRO A 122 -2.26 0.29 0.16
N THR A 123 -2.90 1.43 0.42
CA THR A 123 -4.33 1.68 0.14
C THR A 123 -4.57 2.48 -1.13
N SER A 124 -3.53 2.82 -1.90
CA SER A 124 -3.63 3.67 -3.10
C SER A 124 -4.59 3.13 -4.18
N SER A 125 -4.74 1.80 -4.25
CA SER A 125 -5.58 1.10 -5.23
C SER A 125 -6.72 0.28 -4.61
N LEU A 126 -6.97 0.43 -3.30
CA LEU A 126 -7.98 -0.31 -2.57
C LEU A 126 -9.29 0.49 -2.44
N THR A 127 -10.41 -0.21 -2.50
CA THR A 127 -11.72 0.30 -2.10
C THR A 127 -11.79 0.42 -0.57
N GLU A 128 -12.75 1.18 -0.04
CA GLU A 128 -12.96 1.31 1.41
C GLU A 128 -13.14 -0.04 2.11
N VAL A 129 -13.88 -0.96 1.50
CA VAL A 129 -14.07 -2.33 2.04
C VAL A 129 -12.75 -3.09 2.12
N GLU A 130 -11.89 -2.95 1.12
CA GLU A 130 -10.56 -3.58 1.10
C GLU A 130 -9.60 -2.91 2.09
N VAL A 131 -9.70 -1.60 2.31
CA VAL A 131 -8.96 -0.88 3.37
C VAL A 131 -9.33 -1.41 4.75
N GLU A 132 -10.63 -1.58 5.03
CA GLU A 132 -11.10 -2.20 6.27
C GLU A 132 -10.54 -3.63 6.45
N HIS A 133 -10.46 -4.37 5.36
CA HIS A 133 -9.86 -5.70 5.39
C HIS A 133 -8.35 -5.66 5.68
N LEU A 134 -7.62 -4.75 5.02
CA LEU A 134 -6.20 -4.54 5.30
C LEU A 134 -5.96 -4.18 6.77
N PHE A 135 -6.76 -3.28 7.35
CA PHE A 135 -6.61 -2.89 8.76
C PHE A 135 -6.85 -4.06 9.71
N ARG A 136 -7.78 -4.97 9.39
CA ARG A 136 -7.93 -6.21 10.17
C ARG A 136 -6.68 -7.10 10.10
N ILE A 137 -6.06 -7.21 8.92
CA ILE A 137 -4.79 -7.96 8.75
C ILE A 137 -3.68 -7.29 9.57
N ILE A 138 -3.53 -5.97 9.50
CA ILE A 138 -2.51 -5.22 10.27
C ILE A 138 -2.71 -5.43 11.78
N ASN A 139 -3.94 -5.28 12.27
CA ASN A 139 -4.23 -5.52 13.69
C ASN A 139 -3.92 -6.95 14.12
N MET A 140 -4.28 -7.95 13.29
CA MET A 140 -3.94 -9.35 13.56
C MET A 140 -2.41 -9.55 13.66
N LEU A 141 -1.63 -8.95 12.78
CA LEU A 141 -0.16 -9.03 12.78
C LEU A 141 0.43 -8.34 14.02
N ARG A 142 -0.06 -7.15 14.36
CA ARG A 142 0.32 -6.43 15.59
C ARG A 142 0.04 -7.27 16.83
N ASP A 143 -1.13 -7.89 16.91
CA ASP A 143 -1.54 -8.74 18.06
C ASP A 143 -0.69 -10.02 18.14
N GLN A 144 -0.04 -10.44 17.04
CA GLN A 144 0.96 -11.51 16.98
C GLN A 144 2.38 -11.01 17.35
N GLY A 145 2.55 -9.74 17.68
CA GLY A 145 3.84 -9.14 18.06
C GLY A 145 4.68 -8.61 16.89
N CYS A 146 4.11 -8.53 15.68
CA CYS A 146 4.81 -7.92 14.54
C CYS A 146 4.84 -6.40 14.68
N GLY A 147 6.02 -5.78 14.54
CA GLY A 147 6.17 -4.33 14.44
C GLY A 147 5.69 -3.84 13.06
N ILE A 148 4.86 -2.80 13.06
CA ILE A 148 4.29 -2.27 11.82
C ILE A 148 4.81 -0.85 11.59
N ILE A 149 5.33 -0.59 10.40
CA ILE A 149 5.61 0.75 9.90
C ILE A 149 4.60 1.03 8.77
N TYR A 150 3.71 1.98 9.01
CA TYR A 150 2.66 2.33 8.07
C TYR A 150 2.90 3.72 7.49
N ILE A 151 3.10 3.82 6.18
CA ILE A 151 3.35 5.07 5.46
C ILE A 151 2.13 5.37 4.60
N SER A 152 1.55 6.54 4.79
CA SER A 152 0.42 7.03 4.01
C SER A 152 0.39 8.55 3.99
N HIS A 153 -0.17 9.12 2.93
CA HIS A 153 -0.53 10.53 2.86
C HIS A 153 -2.01 10.76 3.27
N LYS A 154 -2.74 9.69 3.56
CA LYS A 154 -4.13 9.74 4.06
C LYS A 154 -4.09 9.82 5.59
N MET A 155 -4.19 11.02 6.11
CA MET A 155 -4.02 11.28 7.54
C MET A 155 -5.08 10.59 8.40
N GLU A 156 -6.28 10.37 7.88
CA GLU A 156 -7.35 9.63 8.56
C GLU A 156 -6.95 8.17 8.82
N GLU A 157 -6.27 7.53 7.86
CA GLU A 157 -5.73 6.18 8.02
C GLU A 157 -4.65 6.15 9.10
N ILE A 158 -3.71 7.11 9.06
CA ILE A 158 -2.62 7.24 10.05
C ILE A 158 -3.19 7.38 11.46
N LEU A 159 -4.11 8.32 11.68
CA LEU A 159 -4.72 8.56 12.99
C LEU A 159 -5.50 7.35 13.50
N ARG A 160 -6.03 6.53 12.60
CA ARG A 160 -6.83 5.38 12.94
C ARG A 160 -6.00 4.14 13.32
N ILE A 161 -4.86 3.92 12.67
CA ILE A 161 -4.13 2.65 12.79
C ILE A 161 -2.86 2.75 13.62
N SER A 162 -2.29 3.95 13.80
CA SER A 162 -0.98 4.15 14.41
C SER A 162 -1.06 4.41 15.91
N ASP A 163 -0.07 3.96 16.66
CA ASP A 163 0.15 4.32 18.07
C ASP A 163 0.94 5.64 18.17
N ASP A 164 2.03 5.75 17.41
CA ASP A 164 2.89 6.93 17.29
C ASP A 164 2.98 7.37 15.83
N VAL A 165 3.04 8.69 15.61
CA VAL A 165 3.15 9.28 14.28
C VAL A 165 4.43 10.11 14.19
N THR A 166 5.32 9.71 13.27
CA THR A 166 6.50 10.49 12.92
C THR A 166 6.22 11.32 11.69
N ILE A 167 6.38 12.62 11.80
CA ILE A 167 6.16 13.59 10.74
C ILE A 167 7.50 14.01 10.16
N MET A 168 7.61 13.87 8.84
CA MET A 168 8.77 14.28 8.05
C MET A 168 8.37 15.33 7.01
N ARG A 169 9.26 16.28 6.75
CA ARG A 169 9.10 17.29 5.71
C ARG A 169 10.44 17.56 5.06
N ASP A 170 10.48 17.57 3.73
CA ASP A 170 11.70 17.84 2.93
C ASP A 170 12.89 16.96 3.35
N GLY A 171 12.62 15.69 3.70
CA GLY A 171 13.63 14.74 4.17
C GLY A 171 14.07 14.91 5.62
N GLN A 172 13.53 15.90 6.33
CA GLN A 172 13.89 16.19 7.73
C GLN A 172 12.82 15.65 8.70
N TRP A 173 13.28 15.14 9.83
CA TRP A 173 12.40 14.84 10.96
C TRP A 173 11.86 16.13 11.57
N ILE A 174 10.56 16.21 11.78
CA ILE A 174 9.88 17.38 12.37
C ILE A 174 9.42 17.08 13.80
N ALA A 175 8.68 15.99 13.97
CA ALA A 175 8.13 15.59 15.26
C ALA A 175 7.80 14.09 15.28
N THR A 176 7.76 13.51 16.48
CA THR A 176 7.12 12.22 16.74
C THR A 176 6.18 12.41 17.91
N GLU A 177 4.90 12.11 17.74
CA GLU A 177 3.87 12.30 18.75
C GLU A 177 2.94 11.10 18.82
N ARG A 178 2.23 10.91 19.92
CA ARG A 178 1.16 9.93 20.05
C ARG A 178 0.02 10.26 19.09
N ALA A 179 -0.52 9.26 18.39
CA ALA A 179 -1.65 9.47 17.50
C ALA A 179 -2.87 10.05 18.25
N SER A 180 -3.08 9.66 19.52
CA SER A 180 -4.14 10.20 20.38
C SER A 180 -4.06 11.70 20.62
N ASP A 181 -2.87 12.30 20.54
CA ASP A 181 -2.59 13.71 20.84
C ASP A 181 -2.55 14.57 19.57
N LEU A 182 -2.78 13.93 18.42
CA LEU A 182 -2.76 14.56 17.10
C LEU A 182 -4.18 14.80 16.58
N THR A 183 -4.34 15.97 15.97
CA THR A 183 -5.51 16.29 15.15
C THR A 183 -5.08 16.45 13.70
N MET A 184 -6.03 16.32 12.78
CA MET A 184 -5.78 16.54 11.34
C MET A 184 -5.08 17.90 11.08
N ASP A 185 -5.56 18.95 11.70
CA ASP A 185 -5.01 20.32 11.53
C ASP A 185 -3.58 20.41 12.08
N LYS A 186 -3.28 19.74 13.20
CA LYS A 186 -1.93 19.71 13.77
C LYS A 186 -0.95 18.98 12.87
N ILE A 187 -1.35 17.83 12.30
CA ILE A 187 -0.53 17.09 11.35
C ILE A 187 -0.23 17.96 10.11
N ILE A 188 -1.27 18.56 9.53
CA ILE A 188 -1.14 19.41 8.34
C ILE A 188 -0.21 20.60 8.65
N LYS A 189 -0.36 21.25 9.80
CA LYS A 189 0.51 22.37 10.22
C LYS A 189 1.97 21.93 10.32
N LEU A 190 2.24 20.75 10.89
CA LEU A 190 3.61 20.22 11.03
C LEU A 190 4.20 19.82 9.66
N MET A 191 3.41 19.24 8.76
CA MET A 191 3.84 18.84 7.43
C MET A 191 4.11 20.05 6.52
N VAL A 192 3.23 21.07 6.55
CA VAL A 192 3.32 22.24 5.66
C VAL A 192 4.19 23.34 6.27
N GLY A 193 4.31 23.39 7.59
CA GLY A 193 5.11 24.39 8.32
C GLY A 193 4.42 25.76 8.50
N ARG A 194 3.17 25.87 8.09
CA ARG A 194 2.32 27.07 8.28
C ARG A 194 0.87 26.67 8.51
N GLU A 195 0.11 27.52 9.14
CA GLU A 195 -1.34 27.32 9.24
C GLU A 195 -1.97 27.45 7.86
N LEU A 196 -2.76 26.47 7.46
CA LEU A 196 -3.58 26.57 6.26
C LEU A 196 -4.85 27.35 6.63
N THR A 197 -4.79 28.68 6.46
CA THR A 197 -5.94 29.57 6.72
C THR A 197 -7.07 29.38 5.71
N ASN A 198 -6.79 28.82 4.52
CA ASN A 198 -7.78 28.56 3.48
C ASN A 198 -7.46 27.23 2.77
N ARG A 199 -8.12 26.13 3.16
CA ARG A 199 -8.00 24.82 2.50
C ARG A 199 -8.52 24.85 1.06
N PHE A 200 -9.55 25.64 0.84
CA PHE A 200 -10.17 25.84 -0.47
C PHE A 200 -10.29 27.33 -0.74
N PRO A 201 -9.49 27.88 -1.67
CA PRO A 201 -9.66 29.28 -2.06
C PRO A 201 -11.06 29.49 -2.59
N PRO A 202 -11.69 30.66 -2.33
CA PRO A 202 -13.01 30.97 -2.85
C PRO A 202 -12.99 30.88 -4.39
N LYS A 203 -14.05 30.30 -4.96
CA LYS A 203 -14.22 30.27 -6.40
C LYS A 203 -14.44 31.70 -6.90
N THR A 204 -13.55 32.20 -7.73
CA THR A 204 -13.62 33.55 -8.31
C THR A 204 -13.95 33.55 -9.80
N ASN A 205 -14.03 32.34 -10.41
CA ASN A 205 -14.34 32.16 -11.81
C ASN A 205 -15.84 32.32 -12.10
N THR A 206 -16.17 32.94 -13.22
CA THR A 206 -17.53 32.97 -13.79
C THR A 206 -17.50 32.11 -15.05
N PRO A 207 -18.22 30.96 -15.07
CA PRO A 207 -18.31 30.14 -16.27
C PRO A 207 -18.87 30.92 -17.46
N GLY A 208 -18.21 30.78 -18.61
CA GLY A 208 -18.64 31.42 -19.87
C GLY A 208 -19.55 30.54 -20.72
N GLU A 209 -19.41 30.64 -22.05
CA GLU A 209 -20.13 29.82 -23.02
C GLU A 209 -19.71 28.33 -22.91
N VAL A 210 -20.57 27.42 -23.35
CA VAL A 210 -20.28 26.00 -23.45
C VAL A 210 -19.06 25.77 -24.34
N ALA A 211 -18.03 25.12 -23.79
CA ALA A 211 -16.80 24.75 -24.46
C ALA A 211 -16.80 23.29 -24.94
N LEU A 212 -17.49 22.41 -24.22
CA LEU A 212 -17.68 21.00 -24.55
C LEU A 212 -19.06 20.57 -24.14
N GLU A 213 -19.77 19.95 -25.05
CA GLU A 213 -21.07 19.31 -24.83
C GLU A 213 -20.91 17.81 -25.11
N VAL A 214 -21.35 16.98 -24.17
CA VAL A 214 -21.34 15.52 -24.28
C VAL A 214 -22.77 15.05 -24.08
N GLU A 215 -23.29 14.31 -25.06
CA GLU A 215 -24.68 13.77 -25.03
C GLU A 215 -24.62 12.24 -25.23
N GLY A 216 -25.27 11.49 -24.33
CA GLY A 216 -25.52 10.06 -24.47
C GLY A 216 -24.23 9.19 -24.59
N LEU A 217 -23.11 9.66 -24.07
CA LEU A 217 -21.83 8.95 -24.17
C LEU A 217 -21.92 7.56 -23.55
N SER A 218 -21.66 6.54 -24.37
CA SER A 218 -21.63 5.15 -23.93
C SER A 218 -20.38 4.46 -24.50
N ALA A 219 -19.74 3.60 -23.71
CA ALA A 219 -18.57 2.85 -24.16
C ALA A 219 -18.83 1.34 -24.13
N GLN A 220 -18.47 0.66 -25.22
CA GLN A 220 -18.78 -0.76 -25.45
C GLN A 220 -18.14 -1.69 -24.42
N TYR A 221 -16.93 -1.36 -23.92
CA TYR A 221 -16.13 -2.20 -23.01
C TYR A 221 -15.96 -1.62 -21.60
N SER A 222 -16.81 -0.66 -21.23
CA SER A 222 -16.81 -0.05 -19.89
C SER A 222 -18.22 0.06 -19.32
N HIS A 223 -18.31 0.40 -18.03
CA HIS A 223 -19.60 0.64 -17.37
C HIS A 223 -20.20 2.02 -17.66
N VAL A 224 -19.57 2.81 -18.56
CA VAL A 224 -20.06 4.13 -18.96
C VAL A 224 -21.24 3.95 -19.91
N ARG A 225 -22.43 4.44 -19.51
CA ARG A 225 -23.65 4.40 -20.31
C ARG A 225 -24.44 5.67 -20.14
N ASP A 226 -24.85 6.25 -21.28
CA ASP A 226 -25.78 7.38 -21.38
C ASP A 226 -25.37 8.58 -20.52
N VAL A 227 -24.07 8.93 -20.54
CA VAL A 227 -23.51 10.04 -19.77
C VAL A 227 -23.59 11.31 -20.58
N SER A 228 -24.22 12.34 -20.01
CA SER A 228 -24.36 13.66 -20.63
C SER A 228 -23.90 14.74 -19.66
N PHE A 229 -23.12 15.71 -20.14
CA PHE A 229 -22.68 16.85 -19.36
C PHE A 229 -22.17 17.97 -20.25
N ASN A 230 -22.15 19.19 -19.73
CA ASN A 230 -21.56 20.35 -20.37
C ASN A 230 -20.37 20.87 -19.57
N LEU A 231 -19.35 21.34 -20.25
CA LEU A 231 -18.22 22.07 -19.67
C LEU A 231 -18.18 23.49 -20.28
N HIS A 232 -18.11 24.48 -19.42
CA HIS A 232 -18.06 25.89 -19.84
C HIS A 232 -16.63 26.44 -19.85
N LYS A 233 -16.39 27.45 -20.67
CA LYS A 233 -15.11 28.19 -20.67
C LYS A 233 -14.82 28.76 -19.27
N GLY A 234 -13.63 28.52 -18.73
CA GLY A 234 -13.26 28.99 -17.39
C GLY A 234 -13.88 28.21 -16.23
N GLU A 235 -14.53 27.10 -16.50
CA GLU A 235 -15.09 26.18 -15.50
C GLU A 235 -14.08 25.06 -15.14
N VAL A 236 -14.16 24.57 -13.90
CA VAL A 236 -13.58 23.31 -13.47
C VAL A 236 -14.73 22.37 -13.13
N LEU A 237 -15.02 21.41 -14.02
CA LEU A 237 -16.05 20.38 -13.82
C LEU A 237 -15.45 19.20 -13.07
N GLY A 238 -16.05 18.84 -11.92
CA GLY A 238 -15.72 17.61 -11.20
C GLY A 238 -16.55 16.43 -11.72
N ILE A 239 -15.90 15.29 -11.97
CA ILE A 239 -16.56 14.01 -12.31
C ILE A 239 -16.20 13.02 -11.21
N ALA A 240 -17.21 12.41 -10.56
CA ALA A 240 -17.05 11.48 -9.45
C ALA A 240 -17.67 10.11 -9.77
#